data_a5c6b1e9fc4e3d52a9852079de445359
#
_entry.id   a5c6b1e9fc4e3d52a9852079de445359
#
_cell.length_a   1.000
_cell.length_b   1.000
_cell.length_c   1.000
_cell.angle_alpha   90.00
_cell.angle_beta   90.00
_cell.angle_gamma   90.00
#
_symmetry.space_group_name_H-M   'P 1'
#
loop_
_entity.id
_entity.type
_entity.pdbx_description
1 polymer ?
#
loop_
_entity_poly.entity_id
_entity_poly.type
_entity_poly.pdbx_seq_one_letter_code
_entity_poly.pdbx_strand_id
1 'polypeptide(L)'
;MLRTEAMVADAMIVIAGSVRIKAEARAAAVRAALAMAEATRREAGCCAYRFSSDLADPMVVYIHEEWESAEALERHFATPHMAEFRGRLPELVAGPAAIMRYEVTSAAAMG
;
A
#
# COMPACT_ATOMS: atom_id res chain seq x y z
N MET A 1 -15.30 -0.29 -28.39
CA MET A 1 -13.98 -0.82 -28.66
C MET A 1 -12.93 0.09 -28.05
N LEU A 2 -12.84 1.30 -28.55
CA LEU A 2 -11.87 2.25 -28.01
C LEU A 2 -12.10 2.50 -26.51
N ARG A 3 -13.35 2.57 -26.14
CA ARG A 3 -13.70 2.75 -24.74
C ARG A 3 -13.13 1.64 -23.86
N THR A 4 -13.16 0.39 -24.33
CA THR A 4 -12.64 -0.74 -23.59
C THR A 4 -11.14 -0.59 -23.36
N GLU A 5 -10.42 -0.17 -24.39
CA GLU A 5 -8.98 0.02 -24.29
C GLU A 5 -8.65 1.16 -23.31
N ALA A 6 -9.41 2.26 -23.38
CA ALA A 6 -9.21 3.37 -22.47
C ALA A 6 -9.47 2.94 -21.02
N MET A 7 -10.50 2.12 -20.80
CA MET A 7 -10.78 1.63 -19.47
C MET A 7 -9.69 0.73 -18.93
N VAL A 8 -9.09 -0.10 -19.79
CA VAL A 8 -7.97 -0.95 -19.38
C VAL A 8 -6.76 -0.10 -19.02
N ALA A 9 -6.49 0.95 -19.85
CA ALA A 9 -5.36 1.85 -19.59
C ALA A 9 -5.52 2.58 -18.26
N ASP A 10 -6.76 2.88 -17.88
CA ASP A 10 -7.08 3.59 -16.65
C ASP A 10 -7.52 2.65 -15.53
N ALA A 11 -7.16 1.37 -15.65
CA ALA A 11 -7.54 0.40 -14.64
C ALA A 11 -6.99 0.80 -13.28
N MET A 12 -7.83 0.62 -12.28
CA MET A 12 -7.47 0.83 -10.90
C MET A 12 -6.43 -0.20 -10.47
N ILE A 13 -5.54 0.20 -9.59
CA ILE A 13 -4.51 -0.70 -9.06
C ILE A 13 -4.80 -0.95 -7.57
N VAL A 14 -4.78 -2.21 -7.17
CA VAL A 14 -4.86 -2.59 -5.76
C VAL A 14 -3.54 -3.27 -5.38
N ILE A 15 -2.97 -2.82 -4.28
CA ILE A 15 -1.81 -3.46 -3.67
C ILE A 15 -2.29 -4.09 -2.37
N ALA A 16 -1.98 -5.36 -2.18
CA ALA A 16 -2.41 -6.05 -0.97
C ALA A 16 -1.39 -7.11 -0.58
N GLY A 17 -1.16 -7.24 0.72
CA GLY A 17 -0.24 -8.25 1.20
C GLY A 17 0.12 -8.06 2.65
N SER A 18 1.20 -8.69 3.07
CA SER A 18 1.61 -8.66 4.46
C SER A 18 3.12 -8.73 4.60
N VAL A 19 3.58 -8.30 5.76
CA VAL A 19 4.98 -8.39 6.13
C VAL A 19 5.04 -8.64 7.64
N ARG A 20 6.03 -9.42 8.06
CA ARG A 20 6.30 -9.63 9.49
C ARG A 20 7.26 -8.57 9.97
N ILE A 21 6.94 -7.94 11.09
CA ILE A 21 7.83 -6.93 11.69
C ILE A 21 8.57 -7.54 12.87
N LYS A 22 9.73 -6.94 13.18
CA LYS A 22 10.53 -7.36 14.33
C LYS A 22 9.79 -6.99 15.61
N ALA A 23 9.75 -7.91 16.57
CA ALA A 23 9.04 -7.69 17.82
C ALA A 23 9.56 -6.45 18.54
N GLU A 24 10.88 -6.27 18.57
CA GLU A 24 11.50 -5.13 19.25
C GLU A 24 11.29 -3.82 18.50
N ALA A 25 10.86 -3.87 17.23
CA ALA A 25 10.66 -2.69 16.41
C ALA A 25 9.18 -2.31 16.25
N ARG A 26 8.27 -3.02 16.93
CA ARG A 26 6.84 -2.82 16.66
C ARG A 26 6.38 -1.38 16.87
N ALA A 27 6.79 -0.75 17.96
CA ALA A 27 6.38 0.64 18.21
C ALA A 27 6.89 1.58 17.12
N ALA A 28 8.13 1.40 16.69
CA ALA A 28 8.70 2.22 15.62
C ALA A 28 8.01 1.93 14.28
N ALA A 29 7.67 0.67 14.03
CA ALA A 29 6.96 0.28 12.81
C ALA A 29 5.57 0.91 12.74
N VAL A 30 4.85 0.93 13.86
CA VAL A 30 3.52 1.55 13.93
C VAL A 30 3.63 3.05 13.65
N ARG A 31 4.59 3.73 14.26
CA ARG A 31 4.78 5.17 14.01
C ARG A 31 5.12 5.45 12.54
N ALA A 32 6.01 4.65 11.97
CA ALA A 32 6.39 4.81 10.56
C ALA A 32 5.20 4.57 9.64
N ALA A 33 4.41 3.53 9.92
CA ALA A 33 3.24 3.19 9.12
C ALA A 33 2.18 4.27 9.19
N LEU A 34 1.92 4.82 10.38
CA LEU A 34 0.93 5.89 10.54
C LEU A 34 1.34 7.15 9.78
N ALA A 35 2.62 7.53 9.88
CA ALA A 35 3.13 8.70 9.16
C ALA A 35 3.05 8.49 7.66
N MET A 36 3.41 7.30 7.19
CA MET A 36 3.36 6.94 5.78
C MET A 36 1.93 6.99 5.25
N ALA A 37 0.99 6.41 5.98
CA ALA A 37 -0.41 6.38 5.56
C ALA A 37 -0.99 7.80 5.50
N GLU A 38 -0.69 8.63 6.48
CA GLU A 38 -1.18 10.00 6.49
C GLU A 38 -0.68 10.80 5.30
N ALA A 39 0.62 10.71 5.02
CA ALA A 39 1.21 11.43 3.89
C ALA A 39 0.66 10.90 2.55
N THR A 40 0.54 9.58 2.43
CA THR A 40 0.12 8.94 1.19
C THR A 40 -1.34 9.25 0.85
N ARG A 41 -2.21 9.31 1.87
CA ARG A 41 -3.63 9.61 1.65
C ARG A 41 -3.87 11.00 1.06
N ARG A 42 -2.88 11.89 1.12
CA ARG A 42 -2.97 13.22 0.53
C ARG A 42 -2.55 13.24 -0.94
N GLU A 43 -2.00 12.16 -1.44
CA GLU A 43 -1.54 12.11 -2.82
C GLU A 43 -2.73 12.02 -3.78
N ALA A 44 -2.60 12.71 -4.91
CA ALA A 44 -3.62 12.63 -5.96
C ALA A 44 -3.68 11.19 -6.48
N GLY A 45 -4.89 10.66 -6.61
CA GLY A 45 -5.09 9.30 -7.12
C GLY A 45 -5.02 8.21 -6.07
N CYS A 46 -4.72 8.54 -4.82
CA CYS A 46 -4.78 7.57 -3.74
C CYS A 46 -6.21 7.43 -3.26
N CYS A 47 -6.82 6.27 -3.51
CA CYS A 47 -8.21 6.00 -3.12
C CYS A 47 -8.28 5.39 -1.72
N ALA A 48 -7.29 4.58 -1.35
CA ALA A 48 -7.20 4.00 -0.01
C ALA A 48 -5.75 3.64 0.26
N TYR A 49 -5.35 3.79 1.49
CA TYR A 49 -4.01 3.40 1.93
C TYR A 49 -4.08 3.12 3.43
N ARG A 50 -3.90 1.86 3.81
CA ARG A 50 -3.98 1.54 5.24
C ARG A 50 -3.12 0.33 5.59
N PHE A 51 -2.61 0.39 6.80
CA PHE A 51 -1.94 -0.74 7.44
C PHE A 51 -2.85 -1.27 8.53
N SER A 52 -2.80 -2.59 8.75
CA SER A 52 -3.56 -3.21 9.83
C SER A 52 -2.76 -4.37 10.39
N SER A 53 -3.04 -4.71 11.65
CA SER A 53 -2.41 -5.86 12.28
C SER A 53 -3.31 -7.08 12.16
N ASP A 54 -2.70 -8.24 12.05
CA ASP A 54 -3.44 -9.50 12.12
C ASP A 54 -4.02 -9.64 13.53
N LEU A 55 -5.26 -10.11 13.62
CA LEU A 55 -5.92 -10.25 14.93
C LEU A 55 -5.28 -11.33 15.79
N ALA A 56 -4.69 -12.34 15.17
CA ALA A 56 -4.08 -13.45 15.90
C ALA A 56 -2.59 -13.24 16.16
N ASP A 57 -1.93 -12.41 15.37
CA ASP A 57 -0.48 -12.20 15.48
C ASP A 57 -0.13 -10.74 15.20
N PRO A 58 0.04 -9.92 16.25
CA PRO A 58 0.28 -8.48 16.06
C PRO A 58 1.59 -8.14 15.36
N MET A 59 2.48 -9.10 15.16
CA MET A 59 3.71 -8.90 14.41
C MET A 59 3.48 -9.02 12.91
N VAL A 60 2.33 -9.50 12.45
CA VAL A 60 1.97 -9.54 11.03
C VAL A 60 1.19 -8.28 10.71
N VAL A 61 1.70 -7.51 9.76
CA VAL A 61 1.08 -6.25 9.33
C VAL A 61 0.65 -6.41 7.88
N TYR A 62 -0.61 -6.07 7.62
CA TYR A 62 -1.16 -6.06 6.27
C TYR A 62 -1.13 -4.66 5.72
N ILE A 63 -0.91 -4.56 4.40
CA ILE A 63 -1.06 -3.32 3.64
C ILE A 63 -2.20 -3.49 2.65
N HIS A 64 -3.03 -2.47 2.52
CA HIS A 64 -4.04 -2.40 1.49
C HIS A 64 -4.00 -1.02 0.87
N GLU A 65 -3.80 -0.96 -0.45
CA GLU A 65 -3.74 0.29 -1.20
C GLU A 65 -4.65 0.20 -2.41
N GLU A 66 -5.32 1.30 -2.70
CA GLU A 66 -6.11 1.42 -3.93
C GLU A 66 -5.71 2.72 -4.62
N TRP A 67 -5.35 2.60 -5.89
CA TRP A 67 -4.88 3.73 -6.70
C TRP A 67 -5.75 3.84 -7.94
N GLU A 68 -6.11 5.06 -8.32
CA GLU A 68 -6.99 5.26 -9.48
C GLU A 68 -6.33 4.85 -10.80
N SER A 69 -4.99 4.79 -10.84
CA SER A 69 -4.25 4.44 -12.07
C SER A 69 -2.84 3.99 -11.73
N ALA A 70 -2.19 3.35 -12.70
CA ALA A 70 -0.78 2.99 -12.59
C ALA A 70 0.10 4.23 -12.46
N GLU A 71 -0.28 5.32 -13.13
CA GLU A 71 0.49 6.57 -13.06
C GLU A 71 0.47 7.16 -11.67
N ALA A 72 -0.67 7.12 -10.98
CA ALA A 72 -0.76 7.60 -9.61
C ALA A 72 0.15 6.79 -8.69
N LEU A 73 0.18 5.48 -8.86
CA LEU A 73 1.06 4.62 -8.08
C LEU A 73 2.54 4.94 -8.36
N GLU A 74 2.89 5.18 -9.62
CA GLU A 74 4.26 5.53 -9.97
C GLU A 74 4.69 6.84 -9.33
N ARG A 75 3.79 7.83 -9.30
CA ARG A 75 4.10 9.09 -8.62
C ARG A 75 4.34 8.85 -7.14
N HIS A 76 3.57 7.95 -6.53
CA HIS A 76 3.75 7.58 -5.13
C HIS A 76 5.16 7.05 -4.86
N PHE A 77 5.65 6.18 -5.74
CA PHE A 77 7.00 5.61 -5.57
C PHE A 77 8.10 6.66 -5.62
N ALA A 78 7.85 7.80 -6.22
CA ALA A 78 8.83 8.88 -6.35
C ALA A 78 8.73 9.93 -5.25
N THR A 79 7.83 9.77 -4.29
CA THR A 79 7.65 10.76 -3.22
C THR A 79 8.76 10.67 -2.17
N PRO A 80 9.07 11.81 -1.51
CA PRO A 80 10.05 11.80 -0.41
C PRO A 80 9.63 10.90 0.74
N HIS A 81 8.34 10.86 1.10
CA HIS A 81 7.90 10.03 2.20
C HIS A 81 8.02 8.53 1.87
N MET A 82 7.86 8.15 0.60
CA MET A 82 8.09 6.76 0.20
C MET A 82 9.56 6.40 0.31
N ALA A 83 10.45 7.30 -0.12
CA ALA A 83 11.89 7.06 -0.01
C ALA A 83 12.33 6.90 1.44
N GLU A 84 11.82 7.76 2.33
CA GLU A 84 12.14 7.69 3.75
C GLU A 84 11.62 6.40 4.37
N PHE A 85 10.38 6.04 4.06
CA PHE A 85 9.78 4.81 4.57
C PHE A 85 10.57 3.59 4.12
N ARG A 86 10.91 3.54 2.84
CA ARG A 86 11.68 2.44 2.27
C ARG A 86 13.04 2.30 2.94
N GLY A 87 13.67 3.42 3.26
CA GLY A 87 14.97 3.42 3.95
C GLY A 87 14.90 2.88 5.36
N ARG A 88 13.74 2.91 6.00
CA ARG A 88 13.57 2.43 7.36
C ARG A 88 13.19 0.95 7.43
N LEU A 89 12.69 0.39 6.33
CA LEU A 89 12.18 -0.98 6.33
C LEU A 89 13.19 -2.02 6.85
N PRO A 90 14.48 -1.97 6.51
CA PRO A 90 15.42 -2.99 7.02
C PRO A 90 15.48 -3.06 8.54
N GLU A 91 15.23 -1.95 9.23
CA GLU A 91 15.24 -1.93 10.70
C GLU A 91 13.94 -2.46 11.29
N LEU A 92 12.88 -2.45 10.51
CA LEU A 92 11.53 -2.71 11.01
C LEU A 92 11.04 -4.12 10.69
N VAL A 93 11.41 -4.66 9.53
CA VAL A 93 10.83 -5.91 9.04
C VAL A 93 11.69 -7.10 9.40
N ALA A 94 11.02 -8.24 9.65
CA ALA A 94 11.67 -9.48 10.09
C ALA A 94 11.86 -10.47 8.95
N GLY A 95 11.44 -10.14 7.73
CA GLY A 95 11.59 -11.04 6.60
C GLY A 95 11.03 -10.42 5.35
N PRO A 96 10.98 -11.16 4.25
CA PRO A 96 10.46 -10.64 2.99
C PRO A 96 8.97 -10.37 3.08
N ALA A 97 8.52 -9.33 2.38
CA ALA A 97 7.10 -9.02 2.27
C ALA A 97 6.45 -9.94 1.22
N ALA A 98 5.19 -10.29 1.47
CA ALA A 98 4.37 -11.05 0.51
C ALA A 98 3.28 -10.11 0.01
N ILE A 99 3.60 -9.31 -1.00
CA ILE A 99 2.73 -8.24 -1.49
C ILE A 99 2.44 -8.46 -2.96
N MET A 100 1.17 -8.34 -3.34
CA MET A 100 0.71 -8.51 -4.71
C MET A 100 0.15 -7.21 -5.25
N ARG A 101 0.33 -7.02 -6.54
CA ARG A 101 -0.27 -5.93 -7.28
C ARG A 101 -1.37 -6.50 -8.18
N TYR A 102 -2.55 -5.92 -8.11
CA TYR A 102 -3.69 -6.34 -8.91
C TYR A 102 -4.14 -5.18 -9.80
N GLU A 103 -4.42 -5.49 -11.06
CA GLU A 103 -5.07 -4.54 -11.96
C GLU A 103 -6.55 -4.87 -11.96
N VAL A 104 -7.37 -3.88 -11.62
CA VAL A 104 -8.79 -4.08 -11.40
C VAL A 104 -9.58 -3.56 -12.59
N THR A 105 -10.30 -4.45 -13.26
CA THR A 105 -11.13 -4.08 -14.41
C THR A 105 -12.57 -3.77 -14.04
N SER A 106 -13.02 -4.24 -12.88
CA SER A 106 -14.33 -3.86 -12.36
C SER A 106 -14.37 -4.07 -10.86
N ALA A 107 -15.14 -3.24 -10.20
CA ALA A 107 -15.37 -3.34 -8.75
C ALA A 107 -16.76 -2.80 -8.46
N ALA A 108 -17.45 -3.41 -7.51
CA ALA A 108 -18.78 -2.99 -7.14
C ALA A 108 -19.00 -3.23 -5.65
N ALA A 109 -19.79 -2.35 -5.04
CA ALA A 109 -20.17 -2.54 -3.65
C ALA A 109 -21.07 -3.77 -3.54
N MET A 110 -20.93 -4.48 -2.44
CA MET A 110 -21.69 -5.71 -2.21
C MET A 110 -22.95 -5.46 -1.38
N GLY A 111 -23.04 -4.36 -0.73
CA GLY A 111 -24.13 -4.15 0.18
C GLY A 111 -25.06 -2.99 -0.21
#